data_2454efcb2a0805cfa399d0c2ecee0d5b
#
_entry.id   2454efcb2a0805cfa399d0c2ecee0d5b
#
_cell.length_a   1.000
_cell.length_b   1.000
_cell.length_c   1.000
_cell.angle_alpha   90.00
_cell.angle_beta   90.00
_cell.angle_gamma   90.00
#
_symmetry.space_group_name_H-M   'P 1'
#
loop_
_entity.id
_entity.type
_entity.pdbx_description
1 polymer ?
#
loop_
_entity_poly.entity_id
_entity_poly.type
_entity_poly.pdbx_seq_one_letter_code
_entity_poly.pdbx_strand_id
1 'polypeptide(L)'
;LLAAVPVQPQEKPKPAQADSPKVVAQLRVTVVFSEFEGEKKISSLPYTLLVNAYERGRSVSNIRMGLRVPVLTQGKESQFQYIDVGTDIDCSAEPLEDGRFNLPILVRRSSIYSSGPEKKSIDWSPGDPPLAAQPIVRQFSGQVNVQARDGQTIQTTVATDPISGRTLKVDVSVNVVK
;
A
#
# COMPACT_ATOMS: atom_id res chain seq x y z
N LEU A 1 49.81 37.51 -45.27
CA LEU A 1 48.98 36.35 -45.59
C LEU A 1 48.57 35.64 -44.30
N LEU A 2 47.34 35.84 -43.82
CA LEU A 2 46.74 35.07 -42.74
C LEU A 2 45.95 33.89 -43.35
N ALA A 3 46.35 32.68 -43.03
CA ALA A 3 45.62 31.47 -43.43
C ALA A 3 44.47 31.23 -42.44
N ALA A 4 43.24 31.18 -42.95
CA ALA A 4 42.06 30.83 -42.18
C ALA A 4 41.99 29.28 -42.01
N VAL A 5 41.91 28.81 -40.76
CA VAL A 5 41.71 27.40 -40.42
C VAL A 5 40.20 27.11 -40.44
N PRO A 6 39.73 26.10 -41.16
CA PRO A 6 38.33 25.73 -41.20
C PRO A 6 37.93 25.09 -39.85
N VAL A 7 36.92 25.66 -39.19
CA VAL A 7 36.26 25.10 -38.01
C VAL A 7 35.32 23.98 -38.48
N GLN A 8 35.64 22.73 -38.09
CA GLN A 8 34.74 21.59 -38.29
C GLN A 8 33.55 21.66 -37.32
N PRO A 9 32.33 21.42 -37.78
CA PRO A 9 31.15 21.35 -36.88
C PRO A 9 31.28 20.08 -36.03
N GLN A 10 31.30 20.25 -34.70
CA GLN A 10 31.19 19.15 -33.75
C GLN A 10 29.76 18.57 -33.82
N GLU A 11 29.64 17.33 -34.31
CA GLU A 11 28.41 16.53 -34.16
C GLU A 11 28.08 16.39 -32.68
N LYS A 12 26.86 16.87 -32.29
CA LYS A 12 26.29 16.61 -30.97
C LYS A 12 26.16 15.10 -30.78
N PRO A 13 26.64 14.54 -29.64
CA PRO A 13 26.43 13.12 -29.35
C PRO A 13 24.93 12.82 -29.33
N LYS A 14 24.52 11.88 -30.19
CA LYS A 14 23.17 11.32 -30.21
C LYS A 14 22.85 10.78 -28.81
N PRO A 15 21.71 11.17 -28.16
CA PRO A 15 21.36 10.62 -26.86
C PRO A 15 21.29 9.09 -26.99
N ALA A 16 22.07 8.39 -26.17
CA ALA A 16 21.98 6.94 -26.05
C ALA A 16 20.54 6.58 -25.73
N GLN A 17 19.88 5.84 -26.60
CA GLN A 17 18.57 5.25 -26.30
C GLN A 17 18.80 4.34 -25.09
N ALA A 18 18.31 4.77 -23.93
CA ALA A 18 18.23 3.92 -22.76
C ALA A 18 17.35 2.72 -23.14
N ASP A 19 17.92 1.52 -23.17
CA ASP A 19 17.18 0.29 -23.37
C ASP A 19 16.01 0.25 -22.36
N SER A 20 14.81 0.15 -22.88
CA SER A 20 13.61 0.03 -22.04
C SER A 20 13.73 -1.22 -21.19
N PRO A 21 13.49 -1.17 -19.88
CA PRO A 21 13.65 -2.32 -19.00
C PRO A 21 12.78 -3.48 -19.48
N LYS A 22 13.39 -4.65 -19.67
CA LYS A 22 12.73 -5.86 -20.15
C LYS A 22 11.91 -6.50 -19.00
N VAL A 23 10.62 -6.74 -19.23
CA VAL A 23 9.77 -7.50 -18.32
C VAL A 23 10.18 -8.96 -18.38
N VAL A 24 10.54 -9.54 -17.24
CA VAL A 24 10.91 -10.96 -17.09
C VAL A 24 9.67 -11.81 -16.82
N ALA A 25 8.77 -11.33 -15.96
CA ALA A 25 7.54 -12.01 -15.60
C ALA A 25 6.47 -11.00 -15.16
N GLN A 26 5.20 -11.35 -15.38
CA GLN A 26 4.08 -10.69 -14.76
C GLN A 26 3.57 -11.58 -13.61
N LEU A 27 3.43 -11.01 -12.43
CA LEU A 27 3.01 -11.70 -11.22
C LEU A 27 1.63 -11.24 -10.79
N ARG A 28 0.77 -12.20 -10.43
CA ARG A 28 -0.43 -11.95 -9.65
C ARG A 28 -0.06 -12.08 -8.17
N VAL A 29 -0.04 -10.97 -7.47
CA VAL A 29 0.26 -10.91 -6.04
C VAL A 29 -1.05 -10.70 -5.28
N THR A 30 -1.41 -11.66 -4.41
CA THR A 30 -2.58 -11.54 -3.54
C THR A 30 -2.10 -11.29 -2.12
N VAL A 31 -2.53 -10.17 -1.55
CA VAL A 31 -2.24 -9.76 -0.18
C VAL A 31 -3.52 -9.84 0.63
N VAL A 32 -3.54 -10.68 1.66
CA VAL A 32 -4.72 -10.88 2.52
C VAL A 32 -4.42 -10.37 3.92
N PHE A 33 -5.14 -9.32 4.34
CA PHE A 33 -5.10 -8.85 5.73
C PHE A 33 -6.10 -9.62 6.57
N SER A 34 -5.63 -10.26 7.61
CA SER A 34 -6.46 -11.01 8.56
C SER A 34 -6.27 -10.46 9.97
N GLU A 35 -7.37 -10.10 10.62
CA GLU A 35 -7.38 -9.71 12.03
C GLU A 35 -7.81 -10.91 12.89
N PHE A 36 -7.10 -11.09 14.00
CA PHE A 36 -7.36 -12.16 14.96
C PHE A 36 -7.60 -11.57 16.35
N GLU A 37 -8.54 -12.15 17.08
CA GLU A 37 -8.75 -11.95 18.51
C GLU A 37 -8.42 -13.26 19.22
N GLY A 38 -7.22 -13.31 19.80
CA GLY A 38 -6.60 -14.58 20.19
C GLY A 38 -6.38 -15.47 18.95
N GLU A 39 -6.99 -16.66 18.95
CA GLU A 39 -6.91 -17.61 17.82
C GLU A 39 -8.04 -17.43 16.78
N LYS A 40 -9.06 -16.66 17.13
CA LYS A 40 -10.23 -16.48 16.27
C LYS A 40 -9.97 -15.42 15.21
N LYS A 41 -10.08 -15.80 13.93
CA LYS A 41 -10.08 -14.84 12.80
C LYS A 41 -11.41 -14.07 12.80
N ILE A 42 -11.34 -12.75 12.92
CA ILE A 42 -12.51 -11.86 12.96
C ILE A 42 -12.71 -11.07 11.67
N SER A 43 -11.66 -10.90 10.88
CA SER A 43 -11.72 -10.19 9.60
C SER A 43 -10.73 -10.78 8.60
N SER A 44 -11.07 -10.73 7.31
CA SER A 44 -10.19 -11.13 6.21
C SER A 44 -10.49 -10.25 4.99
N LEU A 45 -9.48 -9.53 4.51
CA LEU A 45 -9.58 -8.57 3.41
C LEU A 45 -8.55 -8.90 2.33
N PRO A 46 -8.95 -9.54 1.22
CA PRO A 46 -8.06 -9.85 0.11
C PRO A 46 -7.92 -8.67 -0.85
N TYR A 47 -6.68 -8.45 -1.32
CA TYR A 47 -6.33 -7.50 -2.38
C TYR A 47 -5.47 -8.21 -3.40
N THR A 48 -5.71 -7.97 -4.68
CA THR A 48 -4.94 -8.58 -5.77
C THR A 48 -4.34 -7.51 -6.67
N LEU A 49 -3.03 -7.60 -6.89
CA LEU A 49 -2.26 -6.72 -7.77
C LEU A 49 -1.64 -7.53 -8.91
N LEU A 50 -1.52 -6.91 -10.07
CA LEU A 50 -0.64 -7.38 -11.15
C LEU A 50 0.64 -6.56 -11.07
N VAL A 51 1.77 -7.24 -10.91
CA VAL A 51 3.09 -6.64 -10.71
C VAL A 51 4.05 -7.17 -11.76
N ASN A 52 4.71 -6.28 -12.50
CA ASN A 52 5.72 -6.69 -13.45
C ASN A 52 7.09 -6.77 -12.78
N ALA A 53 7.75 -7.91 -12.93
CA ALA A 53 9.14 -8.08 -12.56
C ALA A 53 10.03 -7.75 -13.76
N TYR A 54 10.99 -6.86 -13.59
CA TYR A 54 11.91 -6.41 -14.63
C TYR A 54 13.32 -6.94 -14.39
N GLU A 55 14.05 -7.21 -15.48
CA GLU A 55 15.46 -7.61 -15.42
C GLU A 55 16.32 -6.52 -14.76
N ARG A 56 15.99 -5.26 -15.03
CA ARG A 56 16.62 -4.09 -14.42
C ARG A 56 15.57 -3.03 -14.13
N GLY A 57 15.65 -2.42 -12.97
CA GLY A 57 14.72 -1.38 -12.54
C GLY A 57 13.50 -1.93 -11.81
N ARG A 58 12.66 -1.03 -11.35
CA ARG A 58 11.44 -1.34 -10.57
C ARG A 58 10.24 -0.63 -11.16
N SER A 59 9.12 -1.31 -11.20
CA SER A 59 7.81 -0.70 -11.36
C SER A 59 6.98 -0.98 -10.13
N VAL A 60 6.32 0.05 -9.63
CA VAL A 60 5.44 -0.07 -8.46
C VAL A 60 4.00 -0.17 -8.95
N SER A 61 3.36 -1.29 -8.61
CA SER A 61 1.92 -1.45 -8.75
C SER A 61 1.27 -1.02 -7.44
N ASN A 62 0.14 -0.32 -7.52
CA ASN A 62 -0.53 0.18 -6.33
C ASN A 62 -2.04 -0.07 -6.36
N ILE A 63 -2.61 -0.23 -5.16
CA ILE A 63 -4.05 -0.20 -4.89
C ILE A 63 -4.30 0.88 -3.86
N ARG A 64 -5.32 1.68 -4.11
CA ARG A 64 -5.87 2.67 -3.19
C ARG A 64 -7.35 2.41 -3.06
N MET A 65 -7.80 2.04 -1.88
CA MET A 65 -9.20 1.79 -1.60
C MET A 65 -9.58 2.44 -0.28
N GLY A 66 -10.52 3.36 -0.32
CA GLY A 66 -10.95 4.06 0.88
C GLY A 66 -12.19 4.88 0.66
N LEU A 67 -12.61 5.51 1.76
CA LEU A 67 -13.70 6.49 1.80
C LEU A 67 -13.26 7.70 2.61
N ARG A 68 -13.89 8.82 2.36
CA ARG A 68 -13.66 10.07 3.09
C ARG A 68 -14.68 10.22 4.18
N VAL A 69 -14.20 10.39 5.40
CA VAL A 69 -15.04 10.59 6.57
C VAL A 69 -15.02 12.07 6.96
N PRO A 70 -16.16 12.76 6.99
CA PRO A 70 -16.21 14.12 7.46
C PRO A 70 -16.03 14.16 8.98
N VAL A 71 -15.13 15.02 9.44
CA VAL A 71 -14.89 15.28 10.87
C VAL A 71 -15.08 16.77 11.12
N LEU A 72 -15.81 17.10 12.16
CA LEU A 72 -16.04 18.49 12.54
C LEU A 72 -14.83 19.03 13.29
N THR A 73 -14.20 20.07 12.77
CA THR A 73 -13.13 20.77 13.49
C THR A 73 -13.71 21.86 14.36
N GLN A 74 -13.31 21.89 15.64
CA GLN A 74 -13.71 22.95 16.55
C GLN A 74 -12.90 24.22 16.31
N GLY A 75 -13.58 25.31 15.95
CA GLY A 75 -13.04 26.65 15.77
C GLY A 75 -14.14 27.68 15.95
N LYS A 76 -13.83 28.97 15.82
CA LYS A 76 -14.83 30.05 15.82
C LYS A 76 -15.89 29.89 14.72
N GLU A 77 -15.55 29.14 13.68
CA GLU A 77 -16.46 28.65 12.64
C GLU A 77 -16.26 27.14 12.52
N SER A 78 -17.32 26.36 12.72
CA SER A 78 -17.29 24.91 12.57
C SER A 78 -17.06 24.56 11.10
N GLN A 79 -15.92 23.93 10.79
CA GLN A 79 -15.57 23.48 9.43
C GLN A 79 -15.49 21.95 9.38
N PHE A 80 -15.89 21.37 8.26
CA PHE A 80 -15.68 19.95 8.00
C PHE A 80 -14.29 19.72 7.43
N GLN A 81 -13.53 18.86 8.10
CA GLN A 81 -12.30 18.28 7.56
C GLN A 81 -12.59 16.85 7.12
N TYR A 82 -12.03 16.43 6.00
CA TYR A 82 -12.19 15.06 5.53
C TYR A 82 -10.94 14.26 5.84
N ILE A 83 -11.13 13.07 6.43
CA ILE A 83 -10.07 12.11 6.71
C ILE A 83 -10.25 10.91 5.79
N ASP A 84 -9.18 10.52 5.08
CA ASP A 84 -9.18 9.33 4.25
C ASP A 84 -9.01 8.08 5.12
N VAL A 85 -9.96 7.16 5.01
CA VAL A 85 -10.00 5.89 5.74
C VAL A 85 -10.03 4.74 4.73
N GLY A 86 -9.05 3.83 4.81
CA GLY A 86 -8.97 2.74 3.85
C GLY A 86 -7.64 2.00 3.87
N THR A 87 -7.30 1.40 2.75
CA THR A 87 -6.08 0.60 2.57
C THR A 87 -5.34 1.05 1.32
N ASP A 88 -4.05 1.34 1.48
CA ASP A 88 -3.10 1.61 0.43
C ASP A 88 -2.05 0.51 0.42
N ILE A 89 -1.82 -0.08 -0.75
CA ILE A 89 -0.80 -1.10 -0.96
C ILE A 89 0.05 -0.68 -2.15
N ASP A 90 1.36 -0.60 -1.94
CA ASP A 90 2.36 -0.45 -2.98
C ASP A 90 3.19 -1.72 -3.02
N CYS A 91 3.34 -2.33 -4.19
CA CYS A 91 4.11 -3.54 -4.39
C CYS A 91 4.98 -3.42 -5.64
N SER A 92 6.22 -3.87 -5.54
CA SER A 92 7.11 -4.07 -6.68
C SER A 92 7.66 -5.49 -6.65
N ALA A 93 8.24 -5.94 -7.76
CA ALA A 93 8.82 -7.27 -7.87
C ALA A 93 10.18 -7.22 -8.55
N GLU A 94 11.14 -7.96 -8.01
CA GLU A 94 12.47 -8.16 -8.57
C GLU A 94 12.73 -9.66 -8.71
N PRO A 95 13.16 -10.16 -9.86
CA PRO A 95 13.56 -11.55 -10.01
C PRO A 95 14.89 -11.79 -9.29
N LEU A 96 15.02 -12.94 -8.62
CA LEU A 96 16.24 -13.45 -8.02
C LEU A 96 16.81 -14.59 -8.87
N GLU A 97 18.13 -14.81 -8.80
CA GLU A 97 18.84 -15.82 -9.59
C GLU A 97 18.35 -17.25 -9.37
N ASP A 98 17.76 -17.55 -8.22
CA ASP A 98 17.26 -18.88 -7.83
C ASP A 98 15.79 -19.15 -8.20
N GLY A 99 15.21 -18.31 -9.06
CA GLY A 99 13.81 -18.41 -9.50
C GLY A 99 12.79 -17.95 -8.48
N ARG A 100 13.20 -17.28 -7.42
CA ARG A 100 12.34 -16.55 -6.50
C ARG A 100 12.13 -15.12 -6.99
N PHE A 101 11.13 -14.48 -6.42
CA PHE A 101 10.87 -13.05 -6.58
C PHE A 101 11.00 -12.37 -5.22
N ASN A 102 11.69 -11.24 -5.18
CA ASN A 102 11.71 -10.35 -4.03
C ASN A 102 10.60 -9.31 -4.19
N LEU A 103 9.69 -9.27 -3.21
CA LEU A 103 8.51 -8.40 -3.22
C LEU A 103 8.54 -7.48 -1.99
N PRO A 104 9.07 -6.27 -2.12
CA PRO A 104 8.83 -5.22 -1.15
C PRO A 104 7.39 -4.73 -1.28
N ILE A 105 6.64 -4.84 -0.17
CA ILE A 105 5.23 -4.44 -0.06
C ILE A 105 5.13 -3.38 1.03
N LEU A 106 4.71 -2.18 0.66
CA LEU A 106 4.37 -1.12 1.59
C LEU A 106 2.86 -1.09 1.79
N VAL A 107 2.43 -1.13 3.03
CA VAL A 107 1.02 -1.11 3.40
C VAL A 107 0.74 0.05 4.32
N ARG A 108 -0.32 0.79 4.02
CA ARG A 108 -0.94 1.75 4.92
C ARG A 108 -2.43 1.42 5.04
N ARG A 109 -2.90 1.26 6.24
CA ARG A 109 -4.31 0.98 6.52
C ARG A 109 -4.80 1.91 7.61
N SER A 110 -5.93 2.53 7.35
CA SER A 110 -6.68 3.30 8.35
C SER A 110 -8.09 2.73 8.51
N SER A 111 -8.62 2.77 9.71
CA SER A 111 -9.97 2.32 10.05
C SER A 111 -10.55 3.18 11.14
N ILE A 112 -11.87 3.31 11.15
CA ILE A 112 -12.58 3.98 12.23
C ILE A 112 -12.63 3.01 13.41
N TYR A 113 -12.19 3.48 14.57
CA TYR A 113 -12.30 2.76 15.83
C TYR A 113 -13.55 3.24 16.55
N SER A 114 -14.49 2.33 16.77
CA SER A 114 -15.62 2.56 17.67
C SER A 114 -15.33 1.87 18.99
N SER A 115 -15.12 2.64 20.05
CA SER A 115 -15.01 2.11 21.41
C SER A 115 -16.40 1.79 21.94
N GLY A 116 -16.78 0.48 21.98
CA GLY A 116 -18.00 0.05 22.65
C GLY A 116 -18.50 -1.32 22.17
N PRO A 117 -19.11 -2.12 23.06
CA PRO A 117 -19.59 -3.47 22.73
C PRO A 117 -20.88 -3.51 21.91
N GLU A 118 -21.44 -2.39 21.54
CA GLU A 118 -22.63 -2.33 20.68
C GLU A 118 -22.46 -1.31 19.56
N LYS A 119 -22.90 -1.74 18.37
CA LYS A 119 -23.26 -0.87 17.25
C LYS A 119 -24.39 0.07 17.69
N LYS A 120 -24.11 1.06 18.52
CA LYS A 120 -24.98 2.21 18.55
C LYS A 120 -24.74 2.94 17.23
N SER A 121 -25.69 2.80 16.31
CA SER A 121 -25.99 3.83 15.34
C SER A 121 -25.73 5.16 16.06
N ILE A 122 -24.98 6.05 15.43
CA ILE A 122 -24.80 7.42 15.93
C ILE A 122 -26.21 8.02 15.98
N ASP A 123 -26.89 7.78 17.10
CA ASP A 123 -28.16 8.44 17.42
C ASP A 123 -27.79 9.85 17.86
N TRP A 124 -27.73 10.72 16.87
CA TRP A 124 -27.51 12.13 17.08
C TRP A 124 -28.77 12.74 17.66
N SER A 125 -28.81 12.91 18.97
CA SER A 125 -29.87 13.67 19.64
C SER A 125 -29.52 15.16 19.61
N PRO A 126 -30.45 16.04 19.22
CA PRO A 126 -30.23 17.48 19.30
C PRO A 126 -29.99 17.87 20.77
N GLY A 127 -28.76 18.24 21.11
CA GLY A 127 -28.34 18.60 22.45
C GLY A 127 -27.09 17.90 22.97
N ASP A 128 -26.60 16.85 22.30
CA ASP A 128 -25.33 16.22 22.64
C ASP A 128 -24.18 17.12 22.25
N PRO A 129 -23.14 17.26 23.13
CA PRO A 129 -21.97 18.07 22.78
C PRO A 129 -21.25 17.43 21.57
N PRO A 130 -20.81 18.24 20.58
CA PRO A 130 -20.21 17.74 19.34
C PRO A 130 -18.94 16.90 19.54
N LEU A 131 -18.35 16.88 20.73
CA LEU A 131 -17.17 16.11 21.11
C LEU A 131 -17.42 14.59 21.22
N ALA A 132 -18.65 14.16 21.50
CA ALA A 132 -19.00 12.76 21.66
C ALA A 132 -19.07 11.98 20.32
N ALA A 133 -19.07 12.68 19.19
CA ALA A 133 -19.27 12.12 17.85
C ALA A 133 -18.01 12.09 16.97
N GLN A 134 -16.83 12.47 17.50
CA GLN A 134 -15.62 12.45 16.68
C GLN A 134 -15.09 11.02 16.51
N PRO A 135 -14.94 10.52 15.27
CA PRO A 135 -14.41 9.19 15.04
C PRO A 135 -12.92 9.15 15.42
N ILE A 136 -12.54 8.12 16.19
CA ILE A 136 -11.12 7.80 16.40
C ILE A 136 -10.65 7.02 15.19
N VAL A 137 -9.61 7.50 14.52
CA VAL A 137 -9.01 6.82 13.39
C VAL A 137 -7.79 6.03 13.86
N ARG A 138 -7.82 4.72 13.65
CA ARG A 138 -6.68 3.85 13.84
C ARG A 138 -5.90 3.79 12.53
N GLN A 139 -4.58 3.96 12.61
CA GLN A 139 -3.69 3.84 11.46
C GLN A 139 -2.65 2.75 11.70
N PHE A 140 -2.40 1.99 10.66
CA PHE A 140 -1.31 1.04 10.55
C PHE A 140 -0.48 1.39 9.31
N SER A 141 0.85 1.40 9.46
CA SER A 141 1.78 1.53 8.34
C SER A 141 2.94 0.56 8.57
N GLY A 142 3.28 -0.21 7.55
CA GLY A 142 4.35 -1.19 7.63
C GLY A 142 4.89 -1.55 6.25
N GLN A 143 6.17 -1.96 6.23
CA GLN A 143 6.80 -2.52 5.04
C GLN A 143 7.15 -3.98 5.32
N VAL A 144 6.79 -4.85 4.39
CA VAL A 144 7.07 -6.28 4.44
C VAL A 144 7.86 -6.65 3.18
N ASN A 145 9.02 -7.30 3.36
CA ASN A 145 9.80 -7.84 2.26
C ASN A 145 9.60 -9.36 2.20
N VAL A 146 9.00 -9.84 1.14
CA VAL A 146 8.70 -11.26 0.93
C VAL A 146 9.53 -11.80 -0.20
N GLN A 147 10.16 -12.98 0.01
CA GLN A 147 10.80 -13.72 -1.07
C GLN A 147 10.01 -15.01 -1.30
N ALA A 148 9.41 -15.14 -2.48
CA ALA A 148 8.53 -16.25 -2.80
C ALA A 148 8.77 -16.80 -4.20
N ARG A 149 8.48 -18.08 -4.39
CA ARG A 149 8.39 -18.76 -5.71
C ARG A 149 6.97 -18.70 -6.25
N ASP A 150 6.83 -19.04 -7.53
CA ASP A 150 5.52 -19.24 -8.16
C ASP A 150 4.67 -20.25 -7.37
N GLY A 151 3.43 -19.90 -7.10
CA GLY A 151 2.48 -20.69 -6.32
C GLY A 151 2.68 -20.68 -4.80
N GLN A 152 3.66 -19.96 -4.27
CA GLN A 152 3.95 -19.93 -2.84
C GLN A 152 3.10 -18.88 -2.11
N THR A 153 2.67 -19.25 -0.90
CA THR A 153 2.03 -18.33 0.06
C THR A 153 2.89 -18.22 1.31
N ILE A 154 3.15 -16.99 1.74
CA ILE A 154 3.92 -16.68 2.95
C ILE A 154 3.02 -15.90 3.89
N GLN A 155 2.89 -16.36 5.14
CA GLN A 155 2.18 -15.67 6.21
C GLN A 155 3.17 -15.00 7.15
N THR A 156 2.89 -13.75 7.53
CA THR A 156 3.64 -13.03 8.55
C THR A 156 2.70 -12.28 9.49
N THR A 157 3.08 -12.21 10.77
CA THR A 157 2.43 -11.34 11.73
C THR A 157 3.08 -9.97 11.65
N VAL A 158 2.30 -8.94 11.38
CA VAL A 158 2.85 -7.59 11.14
C VAL A 158 2.65 -6.65 12.31
N ALA A 159 1.59 -6.82 13.10
CA ALA A 159 1.33 -5.94 14.25
C ALA A 159 0.35 -6.57 15.24
N THR A 160 0.42 -6.10 16.49
CA THR A 160 -0.63 -6.27 17.49
C THR A 160 -1.14 -4.90 17.89
N ASP A 161 -2.44 -4.70 17.88
CA ASP A 161 -3.07 -3.46 18.30
C ASP A 161 -2.94 -3.29 19.82
N PRO A 162 -2.29 -2.23 20.30
CA PRO A 162 -2.04 -2.05 21.74
C PRO A 162 -3.31 -1.77 22.55
N ILE A 163 -4.40 -1.33 21.91
CA ILE A 163 -5.66 -1.01 22.58
C ILE A 163 -6.55 -2.23 22.71
N SER A 164 -6.75 -2.96 21.60
CA SER A 164 -7.68 -4.10 21.55
C SER A 164 -7.01 -5.46 21.75
N GLY A 165 -5.66 -5.53 21.70
CA GLY A 165 -4.90 -6.79 21.72
C GLY A 165 -5.06 -7.63 20.46
N ARG A 166 -5.75 -7.14 19.43
CA ARG A 166 -5.95 -7.85 18.17
C ARG A 166 -4.66 -7.93 17.38
N THR A 167 -4.43 -9.10 16.79
CA THR A 167 -3.25 -9.36 15.96
C THR A 167 -3.59 -9.23 14.48
N LEU A 168 -2.79 -8.45 13.75
CA LEU A 168 -2.87 -8.32 12.30
C LEU A 168 -1.84 -9.25 11.66
N LYS A 169 -2.30 -10.17 10.82
CA LYS A 169 -1.48 -11.05 9.98
C LYS A 169 -1.67 -10.70 8.52
N VAL A 170 -0.61 -10.86 7.74
CA VAL A 170 -0.62 -10.67 6.29
C VAL A 170 -0.17 -11.96 5.62
N ASP A 171 -1.01 -12.48 4.72
CA ASP A 171 -0.69 -13.57 3.84
C ASP A 171 -0.39 -12.99 2.46
N VAL A 172 0.75 -13.37 1.88
CA VAL A 172 1.16 -12.96 0.53
C VAL A 172 1.30 -14.19 -0.34
N SER A 173 0.48 -14.28 -1.38
CA SER A 173 0.52 -15.34 -2.38
C SER A 173 1.03 -14.78 -3.71
N VAL A 174 1.91 -15.51 -4.38
CA VAL A 174 2.53 -15.12 -5.64
C VAL A 174 2.25 -16.17 -6.69
N ASN A 175 1.73 -15.75 -7.85
CA ASN A 175 1.54 -16.61 -9.01
C ASN A 175 2.02 -15.91 -10.28
N VAL A 176 2.81 -16.62 -11.09
CA VAL A 176 3.22 -16.12 -12.41
C VAL A 176 2.03 -16.20 -13.36
N VAL A 177 1.74 -15.08 -14.02
CA VAL A 177 0.70 -15.03 -15.06
C VAL A 177 1.30 -15.59 -16.35
N LYS A 178 0.69 -16.68 -16.84
CA LYS A 178 1.07 -17.35 -18.10
C LYS A 178 0.26 -16.81 -19.26
#